data_ca3e00265ea87817fd9e003a0b964087
#
_entry.id   ca3e00265ea87817fd9e003a0b964087
#
_cell.length_a   1.000
_cell.length_b   1.000
_cell.length_c   1.000
_cell.angle_alpha   90.00
_cell.angle_beta   90.00
_cell.angle_gamma   90.00
#
_symmetry.space_group_name_H-M   'P 1'
#
loop_
_entity.id
_entity.type
_entity.pdbx_description
1 polymer ?
#
loop_
_entity_poly.entity_id
_entity_poly.type
_entity_poly.pdbx_seq_one_letter_code
_entity_poly.pdbx_strand_id
1 'polypeptide(L)'
;MTFRKITFTLCLVTLAANSEPLITLQEASGTDKLRVELLNLEKEVALLRRSDGQEFKTPLAYLSEVSRNDIRNTWTTHREKVEKHLKLLNEALNHQLFASNGNIWNEPARNVARRLRLPTESETPFTSSYRLYTRGSYSLAGAKPKTVVTYGDHEGRTLSLSIIYSNKGDSLSTVGAGEDHFKNKGKEIDRNTLEGAMIYDETSIARTITSVLGEPTEQRMLGQGNDKHKVKRWDWNGHSFLLAHVKEEYVRLSIVRASFADGGGRFSRVGDGEIKARLKKNVSREDNGDVQIKNIPMVDQGPKGYCAPATFERAMRYAGVPSDMYLLATLATEGGGGTNTQKLYEEVAFTTRSKGGRTARKIPLKSLAPNKLKRYIDKGVPILWQMCSLPGYNQVANARTRARRNVTNWTDYASQTAIAAKKNSEVLQTKANFHLCMIIGYNEETNEIAVSDSWGKNYSVRWIHVDEAEAVNNRGGYVIDI
;
A
#
# COMPACT_ATOMS: atom_id res chain seq x y z
N MET A 1 -65.36 -7.23 -3.87
CA MET A 1 -64.21 -7.82 -3.15
C MET A 1 -63.36 -8.60 -4.15
N THR A 2 -62.30 -8.00 -4.62
CA THR A 2 -61.47 -8.56 -5.69
C THR A 2 -60.09 -8.84 -5.11
N PHE A 3 -59.73 -10.11 -4.99
CA PHE A 3 -58.42 -10.57 -4.54
C PHE A 3 -57.37 -10.26 -5.60
N ARG A 4 -56.41 -9.37 -5.29
CA ARG A 4 -55.17 -9.19 -6.08
C ARG A 4 -54.22 -10.33 -5.75
N LYS A 5 -53.92 -11.16 -6.78
CA LYS A 5 -52.83 -12.14 -6.74
C LYS A 5 -51.51 -11.37 -6.71
N ILE A 6 -50.75 -11.48 -5.62
CA ILE A 6 -49.37 -11.04 -5.54
C ILE A 6 -48.53 -12.18 -6.10
N THR A 7 -47.99 -11.97 -7.29
CA THR A 7 -47.01 -12.90 -7.91
C THR A 7 -45.68 -12.62 -7.24
N PHE A 8 -45.22 -13.53 -6.40
CA PHE A 8 -43.81 -13.54 -5.93
C PHE A 8 -42.92 -13.98 -7.08
N THR A 9 -42.18 -13.04 -7.64
CA THR A 9 -41.05 -13.34 -8.52
C THR A 9 -39.92 -13.84 -7.64
N LEU A 10 -39.68 -15.15 -7.69
CA LEU A 10 -38.56 -15.80 -7.05
C LEU A 10 -37.28 -15.35 -7.80
N CYS A 11 -36.58 -14.31 -7.32
CA CYS A 11 -35.24 -14.04 -7.74
C CYS A 11 -34.36 -15.20 -7.27
N LEU A 12 -34.05 -16.11 -8.17
CA LEU A 12 -32.96 -17.05 -7.98
C LEU A 12 -31.66 -16.22 -7.89
N VAL A 13 -31.25 -15.90 -6.67
CA VAL A 13 -29.88 -15.48 -6.40
C VAL A 13 -29.04 -16.74 -6.63
N THR A 14 -28.38 -16.81 -7.79
CA THR A 14 -27.29 -17.72 -8.00
C THR A 14 -26.20 -17.36 -7.01
N LEU A 15 -26.18 -18.04 -5.87
CA LEU A 15 -25.10 -17.97 -4.87
C LEU A 15 -23.80 -18.32 -5.58
N ALA A 16 -22.91 -17.37 -5.60
CA ALA A 16 -21.58 -17.49 -6.19
C ALA A 16 -20.87 -18.75 -5.68
N ALA A 17 -20.42 -19.58 -6.62
CA ALA A 17 -19.86 -20.90 -6.36
C ALA A 17 -18.53 -20.94 -5.58
N ASN A 18 -18.07 -19.79 -5.02
CA ASN A 18 -16.76 -19.61 -4.41
C ASN A 18 -16.80 -18.92 -3.03
N SER A 19 -17.98 -18.73 -2.41
CA SER A 19 -18.10 -18.28 -1.02
C SER A 19 -17.79 -19.42 -0.04
N GLU A 20 -17.41 -19.06 1.19
CA GLU A 20 -17.28 -20.01 2.29
C GLU A 20 -18.59 -20.79 2.45
N PRO A 21 -18.54 -22.11 2.71
CA PRO A 21 -19.75 -22.92 2.74
C PRO A 21 -20.68 -22.51 3.89
N LEU A 22 -21.94 -22.29 3.55
CA LEU A 22 -23.02 -22.02 4.51
C LEU A 22 -23.56 -23.32 5.07
N ILE A 23 -23.62 -23.45 6.37
CA ILE A 23 -24.17 -24.61 7.09
C ILE A 23 -25.24 -24.17 8.11
N THR A 24 -26.12 -25.08 8.46
CA THR A 24 -27.06 -24.89 9.55
C THR A 24 -26.66 -25.75 10.72
N LEU A 25 -26.24 -25.12 11.81
CA LEU A 25 -25.88 -25.81 13.04
C LEU A 25 -27.14 -26.14 13.86
N GLN A 26 -27.11 -27.26 14.53
CA GLN A 26 -28.07 -27.67 15.53
C GLN A 26 -27.31 -28.17 16.77
N GLU A 27 -27.67 -27.68 17.94
CA GLU A 27 -27.11 -28.18 19.18
C GLU A 27 -27.43 -29.65 19.43
N ALA A 28 -26.71 -30.29 20.33
CA ALA A 28 -26.95 -31.68 20.72
C ALA A 28 -28.35 -31.88 21.34
N SER A 29 -28.92 -30.85 21.96
CA SER A 29 -30.30 -30.79 22.49
C SER A 29 -31.36 -30.79 21.39
N GLY A 30 -31.04 -30.41 20.17
CA GLY A 30 -31.90 -30.42 19.00
C GLY A 30 -32.89 -29.25 18.89
N THR A 31 -32.83 -28.26 19.77
CA THR A 31 -33.85 -27.17 19.86
C THR A 31 -33.48 -25.97 18.99
N ASP A 32 -32.22 -25.56 18.97
CA ASP A 32 -31.83 -24.33 18.29
C ASP A 32 -31.09 -24.59 16.98
N LYS A 33 -31.38 -23.81 15.96
CA LYS A 33 -30.72 -23.84 14.65
C LYS A 33 -30.09 -22.49 14.36
N LEU A 34 -28.81 -22.49 14.00
CA LEU A 34 -28.05 -21.31 13.65
C LEU A 34 -27.41 -21.48 12.26
N ARG A 35 -27.68 -20.54 11.34
CA ARG A 35 -27.03 -20.50 10.03
C ARG A 35 -25.71 -19.74 10.11
N VAL A 36 -24.63 -20.37 9.69
CA VAL A 36 -23.25 -19.84 9.78
C VAL A 36 -22.43 -20.19 8.55
N GLU A 37 -21.37 -19.45 8.33
CA GLU A 37 -20.31 -19.79 7.39
C GLU A 37 -19.28 -20.69 8.08
N LEU A 38 -18.84 -21.75 7.42
CA LEU A 38 -17.75 -22.62 7.88
C LEU A 38 -16.42 -22.12 7.34
N LEU A 39 -15.61 -21.50 8.18
CA LEU A 39 -14.32 -20.90 7.80
C LEU A 39 -13.14 -21.87 7.88
N ASN A 40 -13.17 -22.79 8.86
CA ASN A 40 -12.12 -23.78 9.06
C ASN A 40 -12.63 -24.95 9.90
N LEU A 41 -12.02 -26.12 9.70
CA LEU A 41 -12.19 -27.28 10.56
C LEU A 41 -10.82 -27.86 10.88
N GLU A 42 -10.40 -27.80 12.12
CA GLU A 42 -9.12 -28.35 12.60
C GLU A 42 -9.30 -29.12 13.89
N LYS A 43 -8.81 -30.36 13.94
CA LYS A 43 -8.85 -31.22 15.13
C LYS A 43 -10.24 -31.27 15.81
N GLU A 44 -11.29 -31.44 14.98
CA GLU A 44 -12.69 -31.48 15.46
C GLU A 44 -13.18 -30.17 16.10
N VAL A 45 -12.54 -29.04 15.80
CA VAL A 45 -13.00 -27.68 16.18
C VAL A 45 -13.31 -26.91 14.92
N ALA A 46 -14.57 -26.51 14.75
CA ALA A 46 -15.00 -25.67 13.64
C ALA A 46 -14.82 -24.19 13.99
N LEU A 47 -14.20 -23.41 13.10
CA LEU A 47 -14.22 -21.96 13.09
C LEU A 47 -15.39 -21.50 12.21
N LEU A 48 -16.28 -20.73 12.79
CA LEU A 48 -17.55 -20.36 12.22
C LEU A 48 -17.72 -18.84 12.26
N ARG A 49 -18.50 -18.30 11.28
CA ARG A 49 -18.87 -16.87 11.25
C ARG A 49 -20.38 -16.73 11.16
N ARG A 50 -20.95 -15.87 12.01
CA ARG A 50 -22.35 -15.47 11.95
C ARG A 50 -22.58 -14.45 10.83
N SER A 51 -23.85 -14.24 10.49
CA SER A 51 -24.28 -13.21 9.52
C SER A 51 -23.95 -11.76 9.93
N ASP A 52 -23.73 -11.51 11.23
CA ASP A 52 -23.26 -10.23 11.78
C ASP A 52 -21.74 -10.04 11.69
N GLY A 53 -21.02 -11.04 11.17
CA GLY A 53 -19.57 -11.03 11.02
C GLY A 53 -18.80 -11.55 12.24
N GLN A 54 -19.47 -11.90 13.34
CA GLN A 54 -18.80 -12.44 14.53
C GLN A 54 -18.27 -13.86 14.28
N GLU A 55 -16.97 -14.06 14.53
CA GLU A 55 -16.32 -15.36 14.45
C GLU A 55 -16.25 -16.04 15.82
N PHE A 56 -16.47 -17.35 15.83
CA PHE A 56 -16.38 -18.15 17.04
C PHE A 56 -15.93 -19.58 16.73
N LYS A 57 -15.35 -20.24 17.73
CA LYS A 57 -14.91 -21.65 17.65
C LYS A 57 -15.87 -22.54 18.39
N THR A 58 -16.21 -23.68 17.80
CA THR A 58 -17.08 -24.68 18.40
C THR A 58 -16.46 -26.06 18.23
N PRO A 59 -16.16 -26.80 19.31
CA PRO A 59 -15.85 -28.23 19.21
C PRO A 59 -17.04 -29.00 18.66
N LEU A 60 -16.82 -29.91 17.72
CA LEU A 60 -17.90 -30.68 17.10
C LEU A 60 -18.67 -31.51 18.13
N ALA A 61 -18.03 -31.89 19.22
CA ALA A 61 -18.66 -32.67 20.30
C ALA A 61 -19.91 -32.01 20.90
N TYR A 62 -20.02 -30.67 20.82
CA TYR A 62 -21.19 -29.91 21.33
C TYR A 62 -22.34 -29.82 20.36
N LEU A 63 -22.17 -30.32 19.14
CA LEU A 63 -23.18 -30.27 18.09
C LEU A 63 -23.90 -31.62 17.95
N SER A 64 -25.12 -31.59 17.39
CA SER A 64 -25.85 -32.80 17.01
C SER A 64 -25.04 -33.66 16.02
N GLU A 65 -25.30 -34.93 15.97
CA GLU A 65 -24.62 -35.86 15.04
C GLU A 65 -24.83 -35.41 13.57
N VAL A 66 -26.02 -34.95 13.26
CA VAL A 66 -26.34 -34.41 11.92
C VAL A 66 -25.44 -33.23 11.59
N SER A 67 -25.32 -32.24 12.49
CA SER A 67 -24.46 -31.07 12.26
C SER A 67 -22.98 -31.43 12.18
N ARG A 68 -22.50 -32.39 12.97
CA ARG A 68 -21.11 -32.89 12.91
C ARG A 68 -20.80 -33.49 11.53
N ASN A 69 -21.68 -34.33 11.04
CA ASN A 69 -21.51 -35.00 9.75
C ASN A 69 -21.62 -33.99 8.60
N ASP A 70 -22.56 -33.04 8.68
CA ASP A 70 -22.72 -31.98 7.68
C ASP A 70 -21.46 -31.09 7.61
N ILE A 71 -20.92 -30.67 8.75
CA ILE A 71 -19.66 -29.92 8.82
C ILE A 71 -18.51 -30.69 8.17
N ARG A 72 -18.31 -31.97 8.52
CA ARG A 72 -17.19 -32.78 8.00
C ARG A 72 -17.33 -32.97 6.48
N ASN A 73 -18.51 -33.32 6.00
CA ASN A 73 -18.76 -33.56 4.58
C ASN A 73 -18.61 -32.25 3.79
N THR A 74 -19.19 -31.17 4.26
CA THR A 74 -19.13 -29.85 3.65
C THR A 74 -17.69 -29.35 3.61
N TRP A 75 -16.92 -29.53 4.70
CA TRP A 75 -15.52 -29.14 4.75
C TRP A 75 -14.64 -29.98 3.80
N THR A 76 -14.86 -31.29 3.73
CA THR A 76 -14.11 -32.16 2.81
C THR A 76 -14.34 -31.75 1.35
N THR A 77 -15.61 -31.60 0.95
CA THR A 77 -15.97 -31.16 -0.40
C THR A 77 -15.41 -29.77 -0.72
N HIS A 78 -15.47 -28.84 0.24
CA HIS A 78 -14.89 -27.51 0.09
C HIS A 78 -13.38 -27.59 -0.11
N ARG A 79 -12.66 -28.36 0.69
CA ARG A 79 -11.21 -28.54 0.57
C ARG A 79 -10.79 -29.14 -0.77
N GLU A 80 -11.47 -30.16 -1.23
CA GLU A 80 -11.20 -30.76 -2.55
C GLU A 80 -11.35 -29.74 -3.68
N LYS A 81 -12.39 -28.92 -3.61
CA LYS A 81 -12.62 -27.82 -4.55
C LYS A 81 -11.51 -26.75 -4.47
N VAL A 82 -11.13 -26.35 -3.24
CA VAL A 82 -10.05 -25.39 -3.01
C VAL A 82 -8.73 -25.93 -3.57
N GLU A 83 -8.39 -27.17 -3.30
CA GLU A 83 -7.14 -27.80 -3.75
C GLU A 83 -7.06 -27.88 -5.29
N LYS A 84 -8.15 -28.24 -5.95
CA LYS A 84 -8.25 -28.24 -7.41
C LYS A 84 -7.99 -26.84 -7.98
N HIS A 85 -8.65 -25.81 -7.48
CA HIS A 85 -8.47 -24.44 -7.94
C HIS A 85 -7.11 -23.86 -7.56
N LEU A 86 -6.53 -24.24 -6.41
CA LEU A 86 -5.23 -23.81 -5.94
C LEU A 86 -4.13 -24.01 -6.99
N LYS A 87 -4.05 -25.23 -7.54
CA LYS A 87 -3.06 -25.57 -8.56
C LYS A 87 -3.28 -24.73 -9.81
N LEU A 88 -4.50 -24.70 -10.31
CA LEU A 88 -4.88 -23.97 -11.52
C LEU A 88 -4.65 -22.47 -11.38
N LEU A 89 -4.96 -21.88 -10.21
CA LEU A 89 -4.72 -20.46 -9.95
C LEU A 89 -3.23 -20.14 -9.93
N ASN A 90 -2.41 -20.92 -9.24
CA ASN A 90 -0.97 -20.70 -9.21
C ASN A 90 -0.35 -20.81 -10.62
N GLU A 91 -0.81 -21.75 -11.43
CA GLU A 91 -0.40 -21.89 -12.83
C GLU A 91 -0.84 -20.68 -13.67
N ALA A 92 -2.11 -20.28 -13.57
CA ALA A 92 -2.66 -19.13 -14.30
C ALA A 92 -2.01 -17.81 -13.89
N LEU A 93 -1.71 -17.65 -12.60
CA LEU A 93 -0.95 -16.49 -12.09
C LEU A 93 0.53 -16.52 -12.51
N ASN A 94 1.05 -17.63 -13.02
CA ASN A 94 2.47 -17.86 -13.31
C ASN A 94 3.38 -17.72 -12.09
N HIS A 95 2.83 -17.89 -10.88
CA HIS A 95 3.50 -17.81 -9.59
C HIS A 95 2.84 -18.69 -8.55
N GLN A 96 3.64 -19.22 -7.63
CA GLN A 96 3.14 -19.97 -6.45
C GLN A 96 2.62 -18.99 -5.38
N LEU A 97 1.64 -18.15 -5.74
CA LEU A 97 1.10 -17.14 -4.79
C LEU A 97 0.52 -17.79 -3.55
N PHE A 98 -0.26 -18.86 -3.74
CA PHE A 98 -0.93 -19.58 -2.66
C PHE A 98 -0.13 -20.80 -2.22
N ALA A 99 0.06 -20.96 -0.91
CA ALA A 99 0.58 -22.18 -0.30
C ALA A 99 -0.52 -23.27 -0.24
N SER A 100 -0.20 -24.45 0.25
CA SER A 100 -1.08 -25.63 0.25
C SER A 100 -2.43 -25.46 0.94
N ASN A 101 -2.53 -24.52 1.89
CA ASN A 101 -3.79 -24.17 2.56
C ASN A 101 -4.68 -23.22 1.74
N GLY A 102 -4.17 -22.68 0.63
CA GLY A 102 -4.89 -21.75 -0.24
C GLY A 102 -5.27 -20.43 0.43
N ASN A 103 -4.66 -20.05 1.56
CA ASN A 103 -5.00 -18.83 2.31
C ASN A 103 -3.74 -18.03 2.64
N ILE A 104 -3.67 -16.78 2.16
CA ILE A 104 -2.54 -15.89 2.41
C ILE A 104 -2.74 -14.96 3.61
N TRP A 105 -3.96 -14.88 4.16
CA TRP A 105 -4.29 -13.89 5.20
C TRP A 105 -3.74 -14.22 6.58
N ASN A 106 -3.52 -15.50 6.84
CA ASN A 106 -3.04 -16.00 8.14
C ASN A 106 -1.54 -16.27 8.14
N GLU A 107 -0.85 -15.94 7.03
CA GLU A 107 0.59 -16.09 6.94
C GLU A 107 1.31 -14.73 6.92
N PRO A 108 2.59 -14.70 7.34
CA PRO A 108 3.40 -13.50 7.26
C PRO A 108 3.52 -12.99 5.81
N ALA A 109 3.34 -11.68 5.61
CA ALA A 109 3.44 -11.04 4.29
C ALA A 109 4.78 -11.32 3.59
N ARG A 110 5.88 -11.50 4.35
CA ARG A 110 7.19 -11.90 3.83
C ARG A 110 7.19 -13.27 3.13
N ASN A 111 6.30 -14.19 3.52
CA ASN A 111 6.20 -15.50 2.87
C ASN A 111 5.55 -15.38 1.49
N VAL A 112 4.46 -14.61 1.40
CA VAL A 112 3.82 -14.25 0.13
C VAL A 112 4.81 -13.51 -0.77
N ALA A 113 5.51 -12.53 -0.23
CA ALA A 113 6.53 -11.77 -0.94
C ALA A 113 7.65 -12.66 -1.51
N ARG A 114 8.12 -13.64 -0.72
CA ARG A 114 9.16 -14.58 -1.17
C ARG A 114 8.69 -15.42 -2.37
N ARG A 115 7.45 -15.92 -2.34
CA ARG A 115 6.87 -16.68 -3.46
C ARG A 115 6.73 -15.85 -4.73
N LEU A 116 6.41 -14.56 -4.58
CA LEU A 116 6.34 -13.59 -5.68
C LEU A 116 7.69 -12.94 -6.01
N ARG A 117 8.79 -13.30 -5.32
CA ARG A 117 10.14 -12.72 -5.47
C ARG A 117 10.19 -11.21 -5.23
N LEU A 118 9.40 -10.72 -4.27
CA LEU A 118 9.38 -9.30 -3.91
C LEU A 118 10.44 -9.03 -2.85
N PRO A 119 11.37 -8.08 -3.07
CA PRO A 119 12.31 -7.66 -2.05
C PRO A 119 11.61 -6.88 -0.93
N THR A 120 12.20 -6.91 0.26
CA THR A 120 11.75 -6.09 1.39
C THR A 120 11.96 -4.62 1.06
N GLU A 121 10.90 -3.84 1.05
CA GLU A 121 10.92 -2.39 0.90
C GLU A 121 10.95 -1.70 2.26
N SER A 122 10.08 -2.11 3.17
CA SER A 122 9.96 -1.53 4.51
C SER A 122 9.40 -2.53 5.52
N GLU A 123 9.97 -2.53 6.72
CA GLU A 123 9.42 -3.20 7.90
C GLU A 123 9.47 -2.23 9.08
N THR A 124 8.31 -1.95 9.67
CA THR A 124 8.14 -1.13 10.87
C THR A 124 7.25 -1.86 11.87
N PRO A 125 7.17 -1.45 13.14
CA PRO A 125 6.27 -2.06 14.10
C PRO A 125 4.78 -1.99 13.72
N PHE A 126 4.41 -1.20 12.71
CA PHE A 126 3.01 -0.93 12.38
C PHE A 126 2.59 -1.43 11.01
N THR A 127 3.53 -1.64 10.10
CA THR A 127 3.26 -2.06 8.72
C THR A 127 4.53 -2.55 8.06
N SER A 128 4.39 -3.48 7.14
CA SER A 128 5.47 -3.89 6.23
C SER A 128 5.04 -3.72 4.78
N SER A 129 6.03 -3.63 3.89
CA SER A 129 5.84 -3.68 2.44
C SER A 129 7.00 -4.38 1.76
N TYR A 130 6.65 -5.13 0.71
CA TYR A 130 7.57 -5.86 -0.14
C TYR A 130 7.20 -5.51 -1.58
N ARG A 131 8.08 -4.80 -2.29
CA ARG A 131 7.77 -4.24 -3.60
C ARG A 131 8.80 -4.66 -4.64
N LEU A 132 8.33 -5.06 -5.80
CA LEU A 132 9.13 -5.33 -6.98
C LEU A 132 8.76 -4.35 -8.10
N TYR A 133 9.76 -3.67 -8.65
CA TYR A 133 9.68 -3.02 -9.95
C TYR A 133 10.05 -4.04 -10.99
N THR A 134 9.06 -4.46 -11.79
CA THR A 134 9.25 -5.60 -12.68
C THR A 134 10.10 -5.26 -13.89
N ARG A 135 10.86 -6.23 -14.35
CA ARG A 135 11.72 -6.12 -15.53
C ARG A 135 11.68 -7.43 -16.32
N GLY A 136 12.01 -7.34 -17.60
CA GLY A 136 12.19 -8.52 -18.46
C GLY A 136 10.93 -9.38 -18.62
N SER A 137 11.03 -10.66 -18.30
CA SER A 137 10.00 -11.68 -18.51
C SER A 137 9.04 -11.85 -17.33
N TYR A 138 9.11 -11.03 -16.27
CA TYR A 138 8.18 -11.16 -15.14
C TYR A 138 6.75 -10.91 -15.63
N SER A 139 5.86 -11.87 -15.40
CA SER A 139 4.44 -11.78 -15.74
C SER A 139 3.60 -12.28 -14.56
N LEU A 140 2.42 -11.72 -14.40
CA LEU A 140 1.48 -12.12 -13.35
C LEU A 140 0.06 -12.00 -13.91
N ALA A 141 -0.77 -13.04 -13.73
CA ALA A 141 -2.14 -13.09 -14.23
C ALA A 141 -2.27 -12.77 -15.74
N GLY A 142 -1.38 -13.30 -16.57
CA GLY A 142 -1.45 -13.17 -18.04
C GLY A 142 -0.96 -11.85 -18.64
N ALA A 143 -0.46 -10.91 -17.83
CA ALA A 143 0.08 -9.64 -18.28
C ALA A 143 1.39 -9.28 -17.58
N LYS A 144 2.09 -8.23 -18.04
CA LYS A 144 3.34 -7.74 -17.46
C LYS A 144 3.07 -6.56 -16.52
N PRO A 145 3.11 -6.75 -15.20
CA PRO A 145 2.92 -5.62 -14.28
C PRO A 145 4.11 -4.66 -14.32
N LYS A 146 3.88 -3.41 -13.95
CA LYS A 146 4.93 -2.41 -13.69
C LYS A 146 5.46 -2.51 -12.27
N THR A 147 4.56 -2.79 -11.33
CA THR A 147 4.94 -3.07 -9.94
C THR A 147 4.01 -4.09 -9.31
N VAL A 148 4.57 -4.84 -8.38
CA VAL A 148 3.85 -5.76 -7.49
C VAL A 148 4.24 -5.43 -6.08
N VAL A 149 3.27 -5.20 -5.21
CA VAL A 149 3.50 -4.93 -3.80
C VAL A 149 2.60 -5.76 -2.92
N THR A 150 3.17 -6.34 -1.85
CA THR A 150 2.46 -6.98 -0.76
C THR A 150 2.60 -6.13 0.49
N TYR A 151 1.50 -5.81 1.13
CA TYR A 151 1.46 -5.10 2.40
C TYR A 151 1.19 -6.05 3.55
N GLY A 152 1.86 -5.82 4.68
CA GLY A 152 1.61 -6.50 5.95
C GLY A 152 1.07 -5.54 7.01
N ASP A 153 0.22 -6.07 7.90
CA ASP A 153 -0.33 -5.37 9.05
C ASP A 153 0.70 -5.26 10.20
N HIS A 154 0.27 -4.77 11.35
CA HIS A 154 1.10 -4.60 12.56
C HIS A 154 1.56 -5.92 13.19
N GLU A 155 0.91 -7.04 12.86
CA GLU A 155 1.34 -8.39 13.26
C GLU A 155 2.20 -9.06 12.18
N GLY A 156 2.48 -8.34 11.09
CA GLY A 156 3.24 -8.84 9.94
C GLY A 156 2.44 -9.77 9.03
N ARG A 157 1.11 -9.95 9.26
CA ARG A 157 0.25 -10.79 8.42
C ARG A 157 -0.09 -10.07 7.12
N THR A 158 -0.35 -10.83 6.07
CA THR A 158 -0.74 -10.27 4.78
C THR A 158 -2.04 -9.47 4.88
N LEU A 159 -1.97 -8.21 4.46
CA LEU A 159 -3.11 -7.29 4.45
C LEU A 159 -3.74 -7.21 3.05
N SER A 160 -2.93 -7.05 2.02
CA SER A 160 -3.37 -6.93 0.63
C SER A 160 -2.19 -7.06 -0.34
N LEU A 161 -2.52 -7.37 -1.61
CA LEU A 161 -1.60 -7.24 -2.73
C LEU A 161 -2.14 -6.18 -3.68
N SER A 162 -1.26 -5.33 -4.23
CA SER A 162 -1.56 -4.39 -5.31
C SER A 162 -0.61 -4.64 -6.47
N ILE A 163 -1.18 -4.85 -7.65
CA ILE A 163 -0.47 -5.15 -8.88
C ILE A 163 -0.89 -4.10 -9.91
N ILE A 164 0.05 -3.25 -10.30
CA ILE A 164 -0.18 -2.19 -11.28
C ILE A 164 0.40 -2.61 -12.63
N TYR A 165 -0.41 -2.52 -13.64
CA TYR A 165 -0.05 -2.80 -15.04
C TYR A 165 0.15 -1.51 -15.84
N SER A 166 -0.40 -1.39 -17.03
CA SER A 166 -0.34 -0.16 -17.80
C SER A 166 -0.92 1.01 -17.01
N ASN A 167 -0.20 2.11 -16.97
CA ASN A 167 -0.62 3.29 -16.24
C ASN A 167 -0.04 4.58 -16.84
N LYS A 168 -0.77 5.68 -16.65
CA LYS A 168 -0.43 7.01 -17.13
C LYS A 168 0.92 7.50 -16.59
N GLY A 169 1.19 7.26 -15.30
CA GLY A 169 2.40 7.74 -14.65
C GLY A 169 3.67 7.21 -15.32
N ASP A 170 3.70 5.94 -15.73
CA ASP A 170 4.82 5.35 -16.47
C ASP A 170 4.87 5.80 -17.93
N SER A 171 3.72 5.93 -18.58
CA SER A 171 3.61 6.24 -20.00
C SER A 171 4.00 7.68 -20.32
N LEU A 172 3.73 8.62 -19.42
CA LEU A 172 4.04 10.03 -19.56
C LEU A 172 5.31 10.45 -18.81
N SER A 173 5.99 9.51 -18.13
CA SER A 173 7.26 9.80 -17.45
C SER A 173 8.40 9.96 -18.45
N THR A 174 9.20 11.02 -18.30
CA THR A 174 10.42 11.26 -19.08
C THR A 174 11.54 10.24 -18.82
N VAL A 175 11.42 9.41 -17.79
CA VAL A 175 12.39 8.38 -17.41
C VAL A 175 11.89 7.01 -17.88
N GLY A 176 11.63 6.88 -19.16
CA GLY A 176 11.77 5.73 -20.04
C GLY A 176 11.31 4.31 -19.63
N ALA A 177 10.41 4.10 -18.68
CA ALA A 177 9.87 2.76 -18.42
C ALA A 177 8.59 2.43 -19.22
N GLY A 178 7.94 3.43 -19.82
CA GLY A 178 6.72 3.31 -20.63
C GLY A 178 6.92 2.65 -22.00
N GLU A 179 8.03 2.96 -22.64
CA GLU A 179 8.28 2.54 -24.03
C GLU A 179 8.35 1.01 -24.22
N ASP A 180 8.93 0.27 -23.29
CA ASP A 180 9.05 -1.19 -23.42
C ASP A 180 7.69 -1.91 -23.33
N HIS A 181 6.71 -1.31 -22.64
CA HIS A 181 5.38 -1.87 -22.54
C HIS A 181 4.60 -1.76 -23.86
N PHE A 182 4.84 -0.70 -24.62
CA PHE A 182 4.13 -0.38 -25.87
C PHE A 182 4.77 -0.97 -27.14
N LYS A 183 5.97 -1.55 -27.06
CA LYS A 183 6.72 -2.05 -28.22
C LYS A 183 6.14 -3.29 -28.90
N ASN A 184 5.22 -4.02 -28.29
CA ASN A 184 4.62 -5.21 -28.86
C ASN A 184 3.33 -4.86 -29.62
N LYS A 185 3.37 -4.87 -30.94
CA LYS A 185 2.22 -4.62 -31.82
C LYS A 185 1.29 -5.84 -31.89
N GLY A 186 0.11 -5.76 -31.26
CA GLY A 186 -1.00 -6.66 -31.55
C GLY A 186 -1.83 -6.13 -32.73
N LYS A 187 -2.39 -7.02 -33.56
CA LYS A 187 -3.12 -6.61 -34.77
C LYS A 187 -4.51 -5.99 -34.51
N GLU A 188 -5.10 -6.20 -33.31
CA GLU A 188 -6.48 -5.81 -33.01
C GLU A 188 -6.60 -4.61 -32.05
N ILE A 189 -5.54 -4.31 -31.27
CA ILE A 189 -5.53 -3.22 -30.28
C ILE A 189 -4.23 -2.44 -30.46
N ASP A 190 -4.34 -1.14 -30.65
CA ASP A 190 -3.14 -0.27 -30.73
C ASP A 190 -2.48 -0.13 -29.36
N ARG A 191 -1.58 -1.04 -29.04
CA ARG A 191 -0.77 -1.02 -27.81
C ARG A 191 0.25 0.11 -27.76
N ASN A 192 0.38 0.90 -28.80
CA ASN A 192 1.23 2.09 -28.79
C ASN A 192 0.51 3.27 -28.11
N THR A 193 -0.78 3.14 -27.80
CA THR A 193 -1.52 4.10 -26.98
C THR A 193 -1.67 3.59 -25.56
N LEU A 194 -1.77 4.50 -24.60
CA LEU A 194 -2.00 4.15 -23.20
C LEU A 194 -3.30 3.32 -23.06
N GLU A 195 -4.39 3.79 -23.64
CA GLU A 195 -5.68 3.10 -23.53
C GLU A 195 -5.66 1.74 -24.22
N GLY A 196 -5.01 1.60 -25.37
CA GLY A 196 -4.86 0.31 -26.05
C GLY A 196 -4.05 -0.68 -25.23
N ALA A 197 -2.97 -0.25 -24.57
CA ALA A 197 -2.20 -1.09 -23.64
C ALA A 197 -3.04 -1.49 -22.42
N MET A 198 -3.83 -0.57 -21.88
CA MET A 198 -4.71 -0.82 -20.74
C MET A 198 -5.82 -1.82 -21.08
N ILE A 199 -6.47 -1.69 -22.22
CA ILE A 199 -7.48 -2.65 -22.72
C ILE A 199 -6.86 -4.05 -22.89
N TYR A 200 -5.65 -4.11 -23.45
CA TYR A 200 -4.93 -5.38 -23.58
C TYR A 200 -4.65 -6.05 -22.22
N ASP A 201 -4.10 -5.30 -21.28
CA ASP A 201 -3.79 -5.83 -19.94
C ASP A 201 -5.07 -6.27 -19.22
N GLU A 202 -6.12 -5.43 -19.20
CA GLU A 202 -7.41 -5.79 -18.60
C GLU A 202 -7.99 -7.07 -19.19
N THR A 203 -8.00 -7.18 -20.51
CA THR A 203 -8.55 -8.35 -21.23
C THR A 203 -7.75 -9.60 -20.93
N SER A 204 -6.41 -9.51 -20.92
CA SER A 204 -5.53 -10.64 -20.62
C SER A 204 -5.71 -11.13 -19.18
N ILE A 205 -5.76 -10.21 -18.22
CA ILE A 205 -5.94 -10.52 -16.79
C ILE A 205 -7.33 -11.13 -16.56
N ALA A 206 -8.37 -10.50 -17.10
CA ALA A 206 -9.75 -11.02 -16.97
C ALA A 206 -9.88 -12.43 -17.54
N ARG A 207 -9.37 -12.68 -18.74
CA ARG A 207 -9.36 -14.01 -19.37
C ARG A 207 -8.64 -15.04 -18.50
N THR A 208 -7.48 -14.69 -17.97
CA THR A 208 -6.67 -15.58 -17.14
C THR A 208 -7.40 -15.96 -15.85
N ILE A 209 -8.02 -15.02 -15.15
CA ILE A 209 -8.74 -15.30 -13.91
C ILE A 209 -10.03 -16.06 -14.20
N THR A 210 -10.78 -15.65 -15.24
CA THR A 210 -12.02 -16.29 -15.66
C THR A 210 -11.81 -17.75 -16.08
N SER A 211 -10.68 -18.09 -16.70
CA SER A 211 -10.39 -19.48 -17.10
C SER A 211 -10.31 -20.45 -15.92
N VAL A 212 -10.09 -19.95 -14.71
CA VAL A 212 -10.01 -20.78 -13.49
C VAL A 212 -11.23 -20.62 -12.60
N LEU A 213 -11.67 -19.38 -12.38
CA LEU A 213 -12.72 -19.04 -11.40
C LEU A 213 -14.12 -18.88 -12.02
N GLY A 214 -14.23 -18.91 -13.35
CA GLY A 214 -15.47 -18.59 -14.06
C GLY A 214 -15.65 -17.07 -14.23
N GLU A 215 -16.82 -16.66 -14.70
CA GLU A 215 -17.13 -15.24 -14.92
C GLU A 215 -17.08 -14.44 -13.60
N PRO A 216 -16.74 -13.12 -13.67
CA PRO A 216 -16.71 -12.29 -12.49
C PRO A 216 -18.07 -12.26 -11.80
N THR A 217 -18.08 -12.45 -10.48
CA THR A 217 -19.30 -12.52 -9.64
C THR A 217 -20.02 -11.19 -9.55
N GLU A 218 -19.28 -10.09 -9.67
CA GLU A 218 -19.81 -8.74 -9.60
C GLU A 218 -19.04 -7.79 -10.49
N GLN A 219 -19.74 -6.74 -10.96
CA GLN A 219 -19.16 -5.57 -11.59
C GLN A 219 -19.77 -4.33 -10.95
N ARG A 220 -19.21 -3.87 -9.84
CA ARG A 220 -19.72 -2.72 -9.09
C ARG A 220 -18.65 -1.73 -8.69
N MET A 221 -19.10 -0.57 -8.20
CA MET A 221 -18.21 0.45 -7.66
C MET A 221 -17.70 0.02 -6.28
N LEU A 222 -16.39 -0.19 -6.14
CA LEU A 222 -15.72 -0.47 -4.88
C LEU A 222 -14.67 0.59 -4.58
N GLY A 223 -14.36 0.76 -3.30
CA GLY A 223 -13.36 1.70 -2.82
C GLY A 223 -13.95 2.88 -2.07
N GLN A 224 -13.10 3.85 -1.74
CA GLN A 224 -13.44 5.01 -0.92
C GLN A 224 -12.76 6.28 -1.48
N GLY A 225 -13.52 7.35 -1.55
CA GLY A 225 -13.02 8.61 -2.13
C GLY A 225 -12.68 8.45 -3.62
N ASN A 226 -11.53 8.97 -4.03
CA ASN A 226 -11.07 8.90 -5.42
C ASN A 226 -10.63 7.50 -5.86
N ASP A 227 -10.44 6.56 -4.89
CA ASP A 227 -10.21 5.14 -5.21
C ASP A 227 -11.51 4.35 -5.45
N LYS A 228 -12.65 5.03 -5.54
CA LYS A 228 -13.92 4.36 -5.83
C LYS A 228 -14.07 4.17 -7.33
N HIS A 229 -13.87 2.94 -7.79
CA HIS A 229 -13.93 2.58 -9.21
C HIS A 229 -14.79 1.36 -9.45
N LYS A 230 -15.27 1.22 -10.69
CA LYS A 230 -15.91 0.00 -11.14
C LYS A 230 -14.84 -1.08 -11.25
N VAL A 231 -15.10 -2.25 -10.64
CA VAL A 231 -14.19 -3.41 -10.66
C VAL A 231 -14.92 -4.65 -11.14
N LYS A 232 -14.18 -5.54 -11.82
CA LYS A 232 -14.58 -6.95 -12.00
C LYS A 232 -14.09 -7.70 -10.77
N ARG A 233 -14.95 -8.49 -10.15
CA ARG A 233 -14.66 -9.24 -8.93
C ARG A 233 -14.78 -10.72 -9.13
N TRP A 234 -13.79 -11.46 -8.70
CA TRP A 234 -13.83 -12.93 -8.55
C TRP A 234 -13.52 -13.27 -7.12
N ASP A 235 -14.25 -14.20 -6.54
CA ASP A 235 -14.04 -14.65 -5.17
C ASP A 235 -13.58 -16.11 -5.17
N TRP A 236 -12.60 -16.41 -4.32
CA TRP A 236 -12.13 -17.75 -4.09
C TRP A 236 -11.50 -17.87 -2.70
N ASN A 237 -11.96 -18.83 -1.88
CA ASN A 237 -11.39 -19.21 -0.58
C ASN A 237 -11.06 -17.99 0.31
N GLY A 238 -12.03 -17.10 0.53
CA GLY A 238 -11.87 -15.88 1.32
C GLY A 238 -11.04 -14.76 0.69
N HIS A 239 -10.68 -14.90 -0.59
CA HIS A 239 -9.99 -13.89 -1.39
C HIS A 239 -10.94 -13.26 -2.40
N SER A 240 -10.79 -11.95 -2.62
CA SER A 240 -11.40 -11.24 -3.74
C SER A 240 -10.29 -10.72 -4.67
N PHE A 241 -10.37 -11.10 -5.93
CA PHE A 241 -9.58 -10.56 -7.02
C PHE A 241 -10.35 -9.40 -7.63
N LEU A 242 -9.85 -8.20 -7.51
CA LEU A 242 -10.51 -6.96 -7.93
C LEU A 242 -9.73 -6.33 -9.09
N LEU A 243 -10.24 -6.46 -10.31
CA LEU A 243 -9.64 -5.87 -11.49
C LEU A 243 -10.32 -4.54 -11.81
N ALA A 244 -9.57 -3.45 -11.68
CA ALA A 244 -9.99 -2.10 -12.04
C ALA A 244 -9.29 -1.66 -13.34
N HIS A 245 -10.08 -1.14 -14.27
CA HIS A 245 -9.61 -0.36 -15.41
C HIS A 245 -10.15 1.05 -15.25
N VAL A 246 -9.30 1.99 -14.92
CA VAL A 246 -9.65 3.41 -14.79
C VAL A 246 -9.15 4.11 -16.05
N LYS A 247 -10.09 4.45 -16.93
CA LYS A 247 -9.81 4.99 -18.28
C LYS A 247 -8.75 6.10 -18.23
N GLU A 248 -7.76 6.00 -19.11
CA GLU A 248 -6.63 6.92 -19.23
C GLU A 248 -5.78 7.09 -17.94
N GLU A 249 -5.99 6.27 -16.91
CA GLU A 249 -5.24 6.36 -15.66
C GLU A 249 -4.42 5.10 -15.40
N TYR A 250 -5.05 3.94 -15.17
CA TYR A 250 -4.35 2.69 -14.88
C TYR A 250 -5.21 1.42 -15.00
N VAL A 251 -4.53 0.28 -15.11
CA VAL A 251 -5.09 -1.05 -14.85
C VAL A 251 -4.46 -1.61 -13.58
N ARG A 252 -5.29 -2.04 -12.62
CA ARG A 252 -4.88 -2.60 -11.35
C ARG A 252 -5.61 -3.89 -11.04
N LEU A 253 -4.86 -4.92 -10.64
CA LEU A 253 -5.39 -6.09 -9.96
C LEU A 253 -5.05 -6.00 -8.48
N SER A 254 -6.07 -5.99 -7.63
CA SER A 254 -5.89 -6.08 -6.17
C SER A 254 -6.38 -7.42 -5.67
N ILE A 255 -5.63 -8.05 -4.76
CA ILE A 255 -6.07 -9.26 -4.05
C ILE A 255 -6.25 -8.85 -2.59
N VAL A 256 -7.49 -8.96 -2.12
CA VAL A 256 -7.91 -8.51 -0.78
C VAL A 256 -8.76 -9.58 -0.11
N ARG A 257 -9.00 -9.46 1.20
CA ARG A 257 -9.98 -10.32 1.89
C ARG A 257 -11.37 -10.12 1.28
N ALA A 258 -12.11 -11.20 1.11
CA ALA A 258 -13.49 -11.11 0.61
C ALA A 258 -14.35 -10.19 1.50
N SER A 259 -14.20 -10.27 2.82
CA SER A 259 -14.90 -9.39 3.77
C SER A 259 -14.61 -7.89 3.56
N PHE A 260 -13.38 -7.52 3.13
CA PHE A 260 -13.07 -6.14 2.76
C PHE A 260 -13.84 -5.70 1.51
N ALA A 261 -13.90 -6.56 0.49
CA ALA A 261 -14.68 -6.29 -0.72
C ALA A 261 -16.19 -6.23 -0.43
N ASP A 262 -16.72 -7.11 0.45
CA ASP A 262 -18.11 -7.12 0.90
C ASP A 262 -18.46 -5.84 1.64
N GLY A 263 -17.53 -5.29 2.43
CA GLY A 263 -17.61 -3.98 3.06
C GLY A 263 -17.50 -2.79 2.10
N GLY A 264 -17.55 -3.04 0.77
CA GLY A 264 -17.48 -2.01 -0.26
C GLY A 264 -16.06 -1.46 -0.49
N GLY A 265 -15.01 -2.17 -0.04
CA GLY A 265 -13.61 -1.74 -0.17
C GLY A 265 -13.26 -0.54 0.73
N ARG A 266 -13.90 -0.41 1.87
CA ARG A 266 -13.67 0.67 2.83
C ARG A 266 -12.65 0.24 3.88
N PHE A 267 -11.68 1.10 4.12
CA PHE A 267 -10.68 0.89 5.18
C PHE A 267 -11.24 1.27 6.54
N SER A 268 -10.94 0.45 7.55
CA SER A 268 -11.18 0.83 8.94
C SER A 268 -10.20 1.92 9.36
N ARG A 269 -10.74 3.00 9.93
CA ARG A 269 -9.92 4.12 10.41
C ARG A 269 -9.23 3.72 11.72
N VAL A 270 -7.92 3.97 11.80
CA VAL A 270 -7.19 3.91 13.07
C VAL A 270 -7.58 5.12 13.94
N GLY A 271 -7.89 4.90 15.20
CA GLY A 271 -8.32 5.97 16.13
C GLY A 271 -7.27 7.06 16.32
N ASP A 272 -7.71 8.31 16.53
CA ASP A 272 -6.80 9.46 16.69
C ASP A 272 -5.90 9.32 17.91
N GLY A 273 -6.43 8.78 19.02
CA GLY A 273 -5.64 8.53 20.23
C GLY A 273 -4.52 7.53 20.00
N GLU A 274 -4.80 6.45 19.28
CA GLU A 274 -3.81 5.43 18.92
C GLU A 274 -2.70 6.03 18.03
N ILE A 275 -3.07 6.78 16.99
CA ILE A 275 -2.07 7.40 16.13
C ILE A 275 -1.23 8.42 16.89
N LYS A 276 -1.83 9.29 17.71
CA LYS A 276 -1.08 10.25 18.53
C LYS A 276 -0.09 9.57 19.48
N ALA A 277 -0.51 8.49 20.13
CA ALA A 277 0.36 7.70 20.99
C ALA A 277 1.53 7.07 20.19
N ARG A 278 1.24 6.52 19.01
CA ARG A 278 2.21 5.95 18.08
C ARG A 278 3.23 6.99 17.63
N LEU A 279 2.78 8.17 17.18
CA LEU A 279 3.65 9.26 16.73
C LEU A 279 4.58 9.72 17.85
N LYS A 280 4.06 9.94 19.05
CA LYS A 280 4.85 10.35 20.21
C LYS A 280 5.91 9.30 20.58
N LYS A 281 5.56 8.01 20.55
CA LYS A 281 6.48 6.90 20.84
C LYS A 281 7.61 6.79 19.81
N ASN A 282 7.39 7.26 18.59
CA ASN A 282 8.37 7.23 17.52
C ASN A 282 9.41 8.36 17.59
N VAL A 283 9.28 9.32 18.49
CA VAL A 283 10.30 10.36 18.70
C VAL A 283 11.40 9.83 19.60
N SER A 284 12.61 9.69 19.06
CA SER A 284 13.83 9.35 19.78
C SER A 284 14.59 10.62 20.13
N ARG A 285 15.20 10.63 21.31
CA ARG A 285 16.11 11.67 21.78
C ARG A 285 17.37 10.99 22.24
N GLU A 286 18.50 11.39 21.66
CA GLU A 286 19.81 10.82 21.95
C GLU A 286 20.63 11.78 22.81
N ASP A 287 21.62 11.28 23.53
CA ASP A 287 22.47 12.07 24.46
C ASP A 287 23.30 13.16 23.74
N ASN A 288 23.53 13.00 22.44
CA ASN A 288 24.22 13.98 21.60
C ASN A 288 23.32 15.12 21.11
N GLY A 289 22.12 15.26 21.65
CA GLY A 289 21.14 16.28 21.26
C GLY A 289 20.30 15.97 20.03
N ASP A 290 20.48 14.79 19.41
CA ASP A 290 19.67 14.39 18.25
C ASP A 290 18.23 14.09 18.66
N VAL A 291 17.29 14.73 17.97
CA VAL A 291 15.85 14.44 18.06
C VAL A 291 15.39 13.93 16.71
N GLN A 292 14.86 12.69 16.65
CA GLN A 292 14.54 12.05 15.39
C GLN A 292 13.24 11.24 15.46
N ILE A 293 12.43 11.31 14.40
CA ILE A 293 11.27 10.45 14.20
C ILE A 293 11.76 9.12 13.60
N LYS A 294 11.46 8.02 14.28
CA LYS A 294 11.74 6.64 13.85
C LYS A 294 10.51 6.01 13.20
N ASN A 295 10.71 4.81 12.63
CA ASN A 295 9.63 3.95 12.11
C ASN A 295 8.77 4.57 11.00
N ILE A 296 9.29 5.54 10.25
CA ILE A 296 8.64 6.03 9.03
C ILE A 296 8.82 4.95 7.95
N PRO A 297 7.74 4.46 7.33
CA PRO A 297 7.84 3.46 6.27
C PRO A 297 8.74 3.97 5.13
N MET A 298 9.59 3.09 4.60
CA MET A 298 10.29 3.37 3.36
C MET A 298 9.38 3.04 2.18
N VAL A 299 9.43 3.86 1.15
CA VAL A 299 8.95 3.57 -0.19
C VAL A 299 10.06 3.99 -1.13
N ASP A 300 10.63 3.03 -1.85
CA ASP A 300 11.65 3.32 -2.85
C ASP A 300 10.96 3.80 -4.13
N GLN A 301 11.27 5.01 -4.57
CA GLN A 301 10.68 5.57 -5.78
C GLN A 301 11.14 4.86 -7.07
N GLY A 302 12.18 4.01 -6.98
CA GLY A 302 12.80 3.38 -8.12
C GLY A 302 13.50 4.38 -9.05
N PRO A 303 13.78 3.99 -10.31
CA PRO A 303 14.48 4.83 -11.27
C PRO A 303 13.62 5.94 -11.89
N LYS A 304 12.44 6.21 -11.35
CA LYS A 304 11.43 7.11 -11.89
C LYS A 304 11.37 8.42 -11.11
N GLY A 305 10.81 9.46 -11.71
CA GLY A 305 10.60 10.77 -11.07
C GLY A 305 9.46 10.77 -10.02
N TYR A 306 9.32 9.72 -9.21
CA TYR A 306 8.24 9.51 -8.25
C TYR A 306 8.59 9.97 -6.82
N CYS A 307 9.50 10.94 -6.67
CA CYS A 307 9.87 11.45 -5.35
C CYS A 307 8.65 11.95 -4.56
N ALA A 308 7.75 12.71 -5.19
CA ALA A 308 6.57 13.24 -4.52
C ALA A 308 5.54 12.15 -4.21
N PRO A 309 5.08 11.29 -5.14
CA PRO A 309 4.19 10.17 -4.84
C PRO A 309 4.73 9.24 -3.76
N ALA A 310 6.02 8.88 -3.81
CA ALA A 310 6.65 8.01 -2.82
C ALA A 310 6.69 8.66 -1.43
N THR A 311 7.07 9.94 -1.35
CA THR A 311 7.10 10.68 -0.08
C THR A 311 5.71 10.82 0.53
N PHE A 312 4.68 11.08 -0.28
CA PHE A 312 3.31 11.13 0.22
C PHE A 312 2.80 9.74 0.66
N GLU A 313 3.08 8.65 -0.09
CA GLU A 313 2.74 7.29 0.38
C GLU A 313 3.34 7.00 1.75
N ARG A 314 4.63 7.33 1.95
CA ARG A 314 5.32 7.15 3.25
C ARG A 314 4.60 7.90 4.37
N ALA A 315 4.29 9.18 4.17
CA ALA A 315 3.62 10.02 5.15
C ALA A 315 2.20 9.53 5.46
N MET A 316 1.43 9.16 4.44
CA MET A 316 0.07 8.63 4.59
C MET A 316 0.08 7.32 5.38
N ARG A 317 0.92 6.36 4.99
CA ARG A 317 1.05 5.07 5.70
C ARG A 317 1.52 5.27 7.15
N TYR A 318 2.44 6.19 7.40
CA TYR A 318 2.88 6.55 8.74
C TYR A 318 1.74 7.13 9.60
N ALA A 319 0.84 7.92 8.99
CA ALA A 319 -0.37 8.45 9.61
C ALA A 319 -1.54 7.43 9.65
N GLY A 320 -1.31 6.16 9.30
CA GLY A 320 -2.32 5.11 9.31
C GLY A 320 -3.33 5.18 8.16
N VAL A 321 -2.98 5.82 7.05
CA VAL A 321 -3.82 5.93 5.85
C VAL A 321 -3.23 5.07 4.74
N PRO A 322 -3.91 4.00 4.29
CA PRO A 322 -3.46 3.16 3.19
C PRO A 322 -3.29 3.97 1.90
N SER A 323 -2.17 3.79 1.22
CA SER A 323 -1.83 4.47 -0.02
C SER A 323 -0.88 3.64 -0.86
N ASP A 324 -0.82 3.94 -2.17
CA ASP A 324 0.09 3.34 -3.13
C ASP A 324 0.67 4.43 -4.02
N MET A 325 1.99 4.49 -4.12
CA MET A 325 2.75 5.49 -4.88
C MET A 325 2.32 5.55 -6.36
N TYR A 326 2.05 4.42 -6.97
CA TYR A 326 1.66 4.40 -8.39
C TYR A 326 0.29 5.02 -8.62
N LEU A 327 -0.67 4.77 -7.72
CA LEU A 327 -1.98 5.42 -7.81
C LEU A 327 -1.85 6.94 -7.62
N LEU A 328 -0.99 7.36 -6.69
CA LEU A 328 -0.71 8.78 -6.48
C LEU A 328 -0.01 9.41 -7.70
N ALA A 329 0.92 8.68 -8.33
CA ALA A 329 1.62 9.15 -9.53
C ALA A 329 0.65 9.36 -10.71
N THR A 330 -0.29 8.45 -10.94
CA THR A 330 -1.25 8.57 -12.04
C THR A 330 -2.14 9.79 -11.89
N LEU A 331 -2.61 10.07 -10.68
CA LEU A 331 -3.47 11.22 -10.38
C LEU A 331 -2.78 12.57 -10.62
N ALA A 332 -1.47 12.62 -10.53
CA ALA A 332 -0.69 13.87 -10.57
C ALA A 332 0.20 14.03 -11.81
N THR A 333 0.24 13.05 -12.71
CA THR A 333 1.02 13.14 -13.95
C THR A 333 0.22 13.89 -15.02
N GLU A 334 0.83 14.95 -15.56
CA GLU A 334 0.34 15.69 -16.70
C GLU A 334 1.30 15.51 -17.89
N GLY A 335 0.83 15.75 -19.11
CA GLY A 335 1.66 15.61 -20.31
C GLY A 335 2.93 16.46 -20.23
N GLY A 336 4.10 15.84 -20.41
CA GLY A 336 5.39 16.52 -20.38
C GLY A 336 6.37 16.00 -19.32
N GLY A 337 5.96 15.03 -18.48
CA GLY A 337 6.80 14.34 -17.49
C GLY A 337 6.90 15.06 -16.15
N GLY A 338 7.08 14.28 -15.11
CA GLY A 338 7.15 14.76 -13.72
C GLY A 338 5.79 14.79 -13.03
N THR A 339 5.82 15.03 -11.73
CA THR A 339 4.62 15.09 -10.88
C THR A 339 4.23 16.52 -10.59
N ASN A 340 2.99 16.90 -10.93
CA ASN A 340 2.42 18.15 -10.44
C ASN A 340 2.14 18.03 -8.93
N THR A 341 3.04 18.59 -8.12
CA THR A 341 2.99 18.43 -6.66
C THR A 341 1.77 19.13 -6.05
N GLN A 342 1.25 20.20 -6.67
CA GLN A 342 0.05 20.87 -6.16
C GLN A 342 -1.19 19.99 -6.36
N LYS A 343 -1.37 19.43 -7.57
CA LYS A 343 -2.46 18.50 -7.87
C LYS A 343 -2.37 17.25 -6.98
N LEU A 344 -1.18 16.70 -6.83
CA LEU A 344 -0.95 15.57 -5.93
C LEU A 344 -1.35 15.89 -4.48
N TYR A 345 -0.99 17.08 -3.99
CA TYR A 345 -1.38 17.51 -2.64
C TYR A 345 -2.91 17.58 -2.47
N GLU A 346 -3.65 18.10 -3.43
CA GLU A 346 -5.10 18.20 -3.39
C GLU A 346 -5.75 16.81 -3.31
N GLU A 347 -5.27 15.86 -4.10
CA GLU A 347 -5.70 14.48 -4.09
C GLU A 347 -5.36 13.77 -2.77
N VAL A 348 -4.15 13.99 -2.24
CA VAL A 348 -3.72 13.49 -0.94
C VAL A 348 -4.58 14.08 0.19
N ALA A 349 -4.87 15.38 0.15
CA ALA A 349 -5.69 16.04 1.17
C ALA A 349 -7.10 15.46 1.20
N PHE A 350 -7.69 15.18 0.04
CA PHE A 350 -8.98 14.52 -0.05
C PHE A 350 -8.92 13.07 0.46
N THR A 351 -7.95 12.30 0.01
CA THR A 351 -7.79 10.88 0.35
C THR A 351 -7.48 10.69 1.84
N THR A 352 -6.60 11.50 2.44
CA THR A 352 -6.27 11.42 3.87
C THR A 352 -7.48 11.72 4.74
N ARG A 353 -8.31 12.68 4.34
CA ARG A 353 -9.55 13.01 5.03
C ARG A 353 -10.57 11.87 4.91
N SER A 354 -10.84 11.39 3.69
CA SER A 354 -11.87 10.40 3.43
C SER A 354 -11.57 9.03 4.01
N LYS A 355 -10.32 8.55 3.91
CA LYS A 355 -9.89 7.23 4.41
C LYS A 355 -9.44 7.24 5.87
N GLY A 356 -8.75 8.28 6.30
CA GLY A 356 -8.08 8.32 7.59
C GLY A 356 -8.66 9.33 8.58
N GLY A 357 -9.51 10.28 8.14
CA GLY A 357 -9.93 11.41 8.95
C GLY A 357 -8.75 12.32 9.36
N ARG A 358 -7.67 12.34 8.54
CA ARG A 358 -6.45 13.16 8.76
C ARG A 358 -6.52 14.43 7.93
N THR A 359 -5.76 15.43 8.33
CA THR A 359 -5.68 16.70 7.61
C THR A 359 -4.30 16.88 7.00
N ALA A 360 -4.20 16.85 5.67
CA ALA A 360 -3.00 17.30 4.99
C ALA A 360 -3.02 18.83 4.89
N ARG A 361 -1.90 19.47 5.22
CA ARG A 361 -1.74 20.92 5.18
C ARG A 361 -0.47 21.32 4.46
N LYS A 362 -0.57 22.35 3.61
CA LYS A 362 0.58 23.05 3.06
C LYS A 362 1.13 24.00 4.10
N ILE A 363 2.43 24.02 4.27
CA ILE A 363 3.11 24.90 5.23
C ILE A 363 4.24 25.67 4.57
N PRO A 364 4.44 26.96 4.90
CA PRO A 364 5.62 27.70 4.47
C PRO A 364 6.83 27.26 5.31
N LEU A 365 7.93 26.92 4.63
CA LEU A 365 9.22 26.61 5.25
C LEU A 365 10.21 27.76 4.96
N LYS A 366 9.92 28.94 5.52
CA LYS A 366 10.76 30.14 5.35
C LYS A 366 12.11 30.00 6.02
N SER A 367 12.20 29.17 7.06
CA SER A 367 13.43 28.81 7.76
C SER A 367 13.39 27.34 8.18
N LEU A 368 14.53 26.66 8.05
CA LEU A 368 14.77 25.29 8.46
C LEU A 368 15.53 25.22 9.82
N ALA A 369 15.65 26.32 10.52
CA ALA A 369 16.25 26.33 11.85
C ALA A 369 15.53 25.35 12.80
N PRO A 370 16.25 24.56 13.63
CA PRO A 370 15.70 23.53 14.51
C PRO A 370 14.51 24.03 15.35
N ASN A 371 14.56 25.23 15.91
CA ASN A 371 13.49 25.82 16.71
C ASN A 371 12.17 26.04 15.92
N LYS A 372 12.21 26.14 14.59
CA LYS A 372 11.03 26.25 13.73
C LYS A 372 10.44 24.89 13.37
N LEU A 373 11.26 23.83 13.32
CA LEU A 373 10.87 22.47 12.97
C LEU A 373 10.38 21.69 14.20
N LYS A 374 10.92 22.00 15.38
CA LYS A 374 10.66 21.35 16.66
C LYS A 374 9.18 21.12 16.94
N ARG A 375 8.31 22.10 16.65
CA ARG A 375 6.86 22.01 16.86
C ARG A 375 6.17 20.85 16.14
N TYR A 376 6.76 20.33 15.06
CA TYR A 376 6.29 19.17 14.31
C TYR A 376 7.02 17.90 14.74
N ILE A 377 8.34 17.95 14.76
CA ILE A 377 9.19 16.78 15.04
C ILE A 377 8.94 16.23 16.45
N ASP A 378 8.80 17.09 17.47
CA ASP A 378 8.51 16.67 18.86
C ASP A 378 7.15 15.99 19.02
N LYS A 379 6.23 16.24 18.09
CA LYS A 379 4.94 15.54 18.02
C LYS A 379 4.99 14.25 17.19
N GLY A 380 6.15 13.93 16.62
CA GLY A 380 6.31 12.79 15.71
C GLY A 380 5.72 13.03 14.32
N VAL A 381 5.50 14.27 13.90
CA VAL A 381 4.95 14.63 12.59
C VAL A 381 6.09 14.96 11.63
N PRO A 382 6.40 14.11 10.63
CA PRO A 382 7.42 14.41 9.63
C PRO A 382 6.96 15.55 8.71
N ILE A 383 7.92 16.35 8.27
CA ILE A 383 7.66 17.48 7.36
C ILE A 383 8.09 17.06 5.95
N LEU A 384 7.17 17.04 5.01
CA LEU A 384 7.47 16.82 3.60
C LEU A 384 8.05 18.12 3.04
N TRP A 385 9.31 18.08 2.63
CA TRP A 385 10.11 19.26 2.29
C TRP A 385 10.39 19.34 0.80
N GLN A 386 9.99 20.47 0.18
CA GLN A 386 10.31 20.80 -1.20
C GLN A 386 11.71 21.41 -1.26
N MET A 387 12.61 20.78 -2.02
CA MET A 387 14.00 21.21 -2.11
C MET A 387 14.59 20.96 -3.51
N CYS A 388 15.81 21.41 -3.73
CA CYS A 388 16.60 21.13 -4.94
C CYS A 388 17.63 20.03 -4.64
N SER A 389 17.48 18.85 -5.21
CA SER A 389 18.38 17.70 -4.99
C SER A 389 19.61 17.78 -5.91
N LEU A 390 20.53 18.66 -5.56
CA LEU A 390 21.79 18.85 -6.31
C LEU A 390 22.80 17.74 -5.98
N PRO A 391 23.65 17.31 -6.95
CA PRO A 391 24.73 16.34 -6.68
C PRO A 391 25.64 16.77 -5.52
N GLY A 392 26.03 18.05 -5.46
CA GLY A 392 26.85 18.60 -4.37
C GLY A 392 26.17 18.50 -3.01
N TYR A 393 24.87 18.82 -2.93
CA TYR A 393 24.06 18.63 -1.72
C TYR A 393 24.08 17.16 -1.26
N ASN A 394 23.85 16.23 -2.18
CA ASN A 394 23.82 14.80 -1.85
C ASN A 394 25.17 14.28 -1.37
N GLN A 395 26.28 14.75 -1.98
CA GLN A 395 27.64 14.42 -1.53
C GLN A 395 27.88 14.92 -0.09
N VAL A 396 27.55 16.15 0.19
CA VAL A 396 27.70 16.76 1.52
C VAL A 396 26.87 16.02 2.56
N ALA A 397 25.58 15.81 2.31
CA ALA A 397 24.70 15.10 3.23
C ALA A 397 25.19 13.66 3.53
N ASN A 398 25.65 12.95 2.51
CA ASN A 398 26.21 11.60 2.67
C ASN A 398 27.53 11.60 3.46
N ALA A 399 28.44 12.55 3.18
CA ALA A 399 29.72 12.68 3.88
C ALA A 399 29.50 13.02 5.36
N ARG A 400 28.62 13.97 5.64
CA ARG A 400 28.25 14.41 6.99
C ARG A 400 27.63 13.27 7.79
N THR A 401 26.67 12.55 7.21
CA THR A 401 26.05 11.39 7.84
C THR A 401 27.06 10.31 8.22
N ARG A 402 28.09 10.10 7.38
CA ARG A 402 29.17 9.15 7.70
C ARG A 402 30.07 9.69 8.83
N ALA A 403 30.43 10.98 8.77
CA ALA A 403 31.30 11.60 9.78
C ALA A 403 30.70 11.55 11.20
N ARG A 404 29.38 11.74 11.30
CA ARG A 404 28.64 11.70 12.60
C ARG A 404 28.80 10.37 13.34
N ARG A 405 29.07 9.26 12.65
CA ARG A 405 29.22 7.94 13.28
C ARG A 405 30.43 7.81 14.20
N ASN A 406 31.44 8.65 13.99
CA ASN A 406 32.73 8.58 14.68
C ASN A 406 33.01 9.84 15.52
N VAL A 407 32.00 10.68 15.77
CA VAL A 407 32.17 11.89 16.57
C VAL A 407 32.32 11.53 18.04
N THR A 408 33.43 11.96 18.63
CA THR A 408 33.74 11.82 20.06
C THR A 408 33.63 13.14 20.80
N ASN A 409 33.84 14.27 20.10
CA ASN A 409 33.67 15.62 20.64
C ASN A 409 32.66 16.39 19.77
N TRP A 410 31.44 16.53 20.27
CA TRP A 410 30.34 17.19 19.57
C TRP A 410 30.50 18.69 19.43
N THR A 411 31.18 19.37 20.40
CA THR A 411 31.46 20.80 20.33
C THR A 411 32.43 21.14 19.20
N ASP A 412 33.52 20.38 19.08
CA ASP A 412 34.48 20.56 17.99
C ASP A 412 33.82 20.22 16.64
N TYR A 413 33.03 19.14 16.59
CA TYR A 413 32.27 18.77 15.39
C TYR A 413 31.32 19.89 14.95
N ALA A 414 30.56 20.49 15.86
CA ALA A 414 29.63 21.58 15.55
C ALA A 414 30.37 22.79 14.96
N SER A 415 31.49 23.17 15.57
CA SER A 415 32.32 24.31 15.13
C SER A 415 32.88 24.08 13.71
N GLN A 416 33.48 22.91 13.46
CA GLN A 416 34.02 22.55 12.15
C GLN A 416 32.93 22.46 11.08
N THR A 417 31.78 21.88 11.45
CA THR A 417 30.62 21.73 10.58
C THR A 417 30.07 23.09 10.17
N ALA A 418 29.92 24.04 11.08
CA ALA A 418 29.43 25.38 10.77
C ALA A 418 30.33 26.12 9.76
N ILE A 419 31.67 26.03 9.91
CA ILE A 419 32.63 26.63 8.98
C ILE A 419 32.48 26.00 7.58
N ALA A 420 32.45 24.68 7.52
CA ALA A 420 32.29 23.95 6.24
C ALA A 420 30.95 24.25 5.57
N ALA A 421 29.87 24.34 6.35
CA ALA A 421 28.53 24.58 5.85
C ALA A 421 28.39 25.97 5.23
N LYS A 422 28.97 27.01 5.83
CA LYS A 422 29.00 28.33 5.25
C LYS A 422 29.62 28.33 3.85
N LYS A 423 30.77 27.69 3.69
CA LYS A 423 31.46 27.58 2.40
C LYS A 423 30.64 26.77 1.38
N ASN A 424 30.06 25.65 1.79
CA ASN A 424 29.24 24.79 0.92
C ASN A 424 27.95 25.50 0.46
N SER A 425 27.31 26.28 1.34
CA SER A 425 26.06 26.97 1.02
C SER A 425 26.23 27.98 -0.13
N GLU A 426 27.41 28.58 -0.29
CA GLU A 426 27.69 29.53 -1.36
C GLU A 426 27.63 28.88 -2.75
N VAL A 427 28.00 27.60 -2.86
CA VAL A 427 28.01 26.85 -4.14
C VAL A 427 26.72 26.06 -4.41
N LEU A 428 25.80 25.96 -3.43
CA LEU A 428 24.56 25.18 -3.53
C LEU A 428 23.32 26.00 -3.94
N GLN A 429 23.47 27.23 -4.43
CA GLN A 429 22.35 28.15 -4.66
C GLN A 429 21.58 27.93 -5.98
N THR A 430 21.95 26.95 -6.78
CA THR A 430 21.29 26.66 -8.06
C THR A 430 19.88 26.07 -7.84
N LYS A 431 18.88 26.63 -8.53
CA LYS A 431 17.50 26.13 -8.51
C LYS A 431 17.27 25.11 -9.63
N ALA A 432 17.56 23.86 -9.36
CA ALA A 432 17.40 22.76 -10.31
C ALA A 432 17.06 21.46 -9.58
N ASN A 433 16.66 20.44 -10.32
CA ASN A 433 16.37 19.09 -9.79
C ASN A 433 15.40 19.12 -8.60
N PHE A 434 14.22 19.70 -8.81
CA PHE A 434 13.19 19.77 -7.78
C PHE A 434 12.86 18.38 -7.23
N HIS A 435 12.83 18.28 -5.91
CA HIS A 435 12.67 17.03 -5.17
C HIS A 435 11.77 17.23 -3.97
N LEU A 436 11.09 16.16 -3.56
CA LEU A 436 10.34 16.08 -2.32
C LEU A 436 10.92 14.97 -1.45
N CYS A 437 11.38 15.32 -0.26
CA CYS A 437 11.84 14.39 0.78
C CYS A 437 11.18 14.72 2.12
N MET A 438 11.62 14.09 3.21
CA MET A 438 11.09 14.40 4.54
C MET A 438 12.18 14.97 5.45
N ILE A 439 11.84 16.00 6.23
CA ILE A 439 12.58 16.36 7.43
C ILE A 439 11.99 15.53 8.57
N ILE A 440 12.83 14.76 9.23
CA ILE A 440 12.45 13.77 10.25
C ILE A 440 13.14 14.00 11.60
N GLY A 441 14.02 15.00 11.70
CA GLY A 441 14.74 15.27 12.94
C GLY A 441 15.52 16.57 12.89
N TYR A 442 16.10 16.90 14.01
CA TYR A 442 16.96 18.06 14.20
C TYR A 442 17.98 17.82 15.32
N ASN A 443 19.05 18.64 15.34
CA ASN A 443 19.96 18.81 16.45
C ASN A 443 20.20 20.30 16.64
N GLU A 444 19.86 20.85 17.83
CA GLU A 444 19.99 22.29 18.12
C GLU A 444 21.45 22.70 18.35
N GLU A 445 22.30 21.81 18.88
CA GLU A 445 23.70 22.08 19.20
C GLU A 445 24.58 22.14 17.95
N THR A 446 24.36 21.21 17.01
CA THR A 446 25.11 21.15 15.75
C THR A 446 24.46 21.95 14.63
N ASN A 447 23.28 22.55 14.88
CA ASN A 447 22.45 23.26 13.88
C ASN A 447 22.21 22.44 12.62
N GLU A 448 21.87 21.16 12.79
CA GLU A 448 21.63 20.21 11.71
C GLU A 448 20.19 19.72 11.69
N ILE A 449 19.74 19.29 10.51
CA ILE A 449 18.47 18.60 10.33
C ILE A 449 18.70 17.17 9.79
N ALA A 450 17.85 16.25 10.21
CA ALA A 450 17.81 14.89 9.66
C ALA A 450 16.76 14.83 8.53
N VAL A 451 17.16 14.32 7.38
CA VAL A 451 16.33 14.17 6.21
C VAL A 451 16.21 12.71 5.78
N SER A 452 15.09 12.34 5.15
CA SER A 452 14.82 11.00 4.68
C SER A 452 14.30 11.04 3.26
N ASP A 453 15.04 10.41 2.36
CA ASP A 453 14.67 10.31 0.94
C ASP A 453 14.00 8.99 0.62
N SER A 454 13.25 8.97 -0.48
CA SER A 454 12.57 7.79 -1.01
C SER A 454 13.46 7.01 -2.01
N TRP A 455 14.74 6.81 -1.66
CA TRP A 455 15.76 6.14 -2.48
C TRP A 455 16.26 4.82 -1.87
N GLY A 456 15.41 4.19 -1.06
CA GLY A 456 15.71 2.95 -0.38
C GLY A 456 16.35 3.14 0.99
N LYS A 457 16.60 2.02 1.67
CA LYS A 457 16.99 1.96 3.08
C LYS A 457 18.22 2.79 3.44
N ASN A 458 19.20 2.88 2.54
CA ASN A 458 20.45 3.62 2.79
C ASN A 458 20.26 5.13 2.89
N TYR A 459 19.13 5.63 2.43
CA TYR A 459 18.76 7.06 2.44
C TYR A 459 17.65 7.38 3.42
N SER A 460 17.36 6.47 4.34
CA SER A 460 16.30 6.63 5.34
C SER A 460 16.62 7.72 6.37
N VAL A 461 17.90 8.00 6.62
CA VAL A 461 18.38 9.07 7.51
C VAL A 461 19.67 9.66 6.95
N ARG A 462 19.64 10.94 6.66
CA ARG A 462 20.83 11.73 6.31
C ARG A 462 20.83 13.04 7.09
N TRP A 463 21.99 13.47 7.54
CA TRP A 463 22.15 14.72 8.28
C TRP A 463 22.76 15.80 7.41
N ILE A 464 22.29 17.02 7.56
CA ILE A 464 22.75 18.20 6.81
C ILE A 464 22.67 19.43 7.70
N HIS A 465 23.65 20.33 7.62
CA HIS A 465 23.62 21.59 8.33
C HIS A 465 22.56 22.54 7.75
N VAL A 466 21.96 23.36 8.61
CA VAL A 466 20.86 24.27 8.24
C VAL A 466 21.26 25.21 7.09
N ASP A 467 22.45 25.79 7.08
CA ASP A 467 22.89 26.71 6.02
C ASP A 467 22.92 26.01 4.64
N GLU A 468 23.41 24.78 4.59
CA GLU A 468 23.42 23.98 3.36
C GLU A 468 21.99 23.57 2.93
N ALA A 469 21.13 23.26 3.89
CA ALA A 469 19.73 22.95 3.63
C ALA A 469 18.96 24.18 3.14
N GLU A 470 19.20 25.36 3.73
CA GLU A 470 18.57 26.62 3.30
C GLU A 470 18.99 27.02 1.87
N ALA A 471 20.24 26.74 1.47
CA ALA A 471 20.70 27.00 0.11
C ALA A 471 19.90 26.24 -0.96
N VAL A 472 19.42 25.04 -0.65
CA VAL A 472 18.60 24.20 -1.55
C VAL A 472 17.11 24.25 -1.23
N ASN A 473 16.68 25.03 -0.26
CA ASN A 473 15.30 25.13 0.20
C ASN A 473 14.40 25.81 -0.84
N ASN A 474 13.31 25.16 -1.23
CA ASN A 474 12.29 25.74 -2.11
C ASN A 474 11.12 26.38 -1.31
N ARG A 475 11.29 26.59 -0.02
CA ARG A 475 10.42 27.32 0.92
C ARG A 475 8.98 26.79 1.05
N GLY A 476 8.72 25.61 0.54
CA GLY A 476 7.43 24.94 0.63
C GLY A 476 7.52 23.57 1.30
N GLY A 477 6.45 23.16 1.96
CA GLY A 477 6.34 21.84 2.53
C GLY A 477 4.91 21.44 2.86
N TYR A 478 4.74 20.21 3.30
CA TYR A 478 3.45 19.66 3.70
C TYR A 478 3.58 18.86 4.99
N VAL A 479 2.49 18.76 5.73
CA VAL A 479 2.36 17.88 6.90
C VAL A 479 1.03 17.17 6.84
N ILE A 480 0.99 15.93 7.36
CA ILE A 480 -0.27 15.20 7.60
C ILE A 480 -0.49 15.25 9.12
N ASP A 481 -1.49 15.99 9.54
CA ASP A 481 -1.84 16.25 10.93
C ASP A 481 -3.03 15.39 11.38
N ILE A 482 -3.16 15.18 12.72
CA ILE A 482 -4.13 14.26 13.32
C ILE A 482 -5.04 15.01 14.27
#